data_15688f221a7ed849bcf334e0d10747a7
#
_entry.id   15688f221a7ed849bcf334e0d10747a7
#
_cell.length_a   1.000
_cell.length_b   1.000
_cell.length_c   1.000
_cell.angle_alpha   90.00
_cell.angle_beta   90.00
_cell.angle_gamma   90.00
#
_symmetry.space_group_name_H-M   'P 1'
#
loop_
_entity.id
_entity.type
_entity.pdbx_description
1 polymer ?
#
loop_
_entity_poly.entity_id
_entity_poly.type
_entity_poly.pdbx_seq_one_letter_code
_entity_poly.pdbx_strand_id
1 'polypeptide(L)'
;MKFISLFILLIFQVLCVSAAKKDDIAIIITNTLATSRMPEMVELSEKEVRRKLEVNDDDANIIITDAEGKEIPSQKTYDGKRIFLSPELKAKEKRIFHARKAQSSDYAPRVFGRRYPERQDDFSFENDRIAYRLYGPETQKKGEKLYGYDLFNKRTTDLILDELYADQTDSNMWKTFNRLKQKGMNSEATALYMAFCYHIDHGKGMDCYKVGPTLGAGTNALISPSGISYPWCYTDLEILDRGPLRLTVRLDYGTRLVEGVKVAEQRILTIDAGSNMVKAEVNYTTPKAT
;
A
#
# COMPACT_ATOMS: atom_id res chain seq x y z
N MET A 1 -13.95 -3.22 -31.17
CA MET A 1 -13.47 -4.37 -30.36
C MET A 1 -13.88 -4.13 -28.92
N LYS A 2 -14.82 -4.94 -28.41
CA LYS A 2 -15.30 -4.81 -27.03
C LYS A 2 -14.30 -5.56 -26.13
N PHE A 3 -13.55 -4.83 -25.32
CA PHE A 3 -12.77 -5.43 -24.25
C PHE A 3 -13.72 -5.80 -23.10
N ILE A 4 -13.96 -7.08 -22.94
CA ILE A 4 -14.68 -7.63 -21.79
C ILE A 4 -13.65 -7.69 -20.65
N SER A 5 -13.76 -6.75 -19.71
CA SER A 5 -13.05 -6.78 -18.44
C SER A 5 -13.64 -7.92 -17.61
N LEU A 6 -12.91 -9.03 -17.53
CA LEU A 6 -13.32 -10.18 -16.73
C LEU A 6 -12.98 -9.89 -15.25
N PHE A 7 -13.90 -9.24 -14.55
CA PHE A 7 -13.88 -9.18 -13.09
C PHE A 7 -14.21 -10.58 -12.57
N ILE A 8 -13.21 -11.34 -12.17
CA ILE A 8 -13.43 -12.61 -11.47
C ILE A 8 -13.81 -12.27 -10.02
N LEU A 9 -15.12 -12.24 -9.80
CA LEU A 9 -15.70 -12.15 -8.46
C LEU A 9 -15.33 -13.42 -7.70
N LEU A 10 -14.48 -13.30 -6.68
CA LEU A 10 -14.12 -14.42 -5.80
C LEU A 10 -15.33 -14.76 -4.93
N ILE A 11 -16.11 -15.77 -5.33
CA ILE A 11 -17.15 -16.32 -4.47
C ILE A 11 -16.48 -17.23 -3.45
N PHE A 12 -16.24 -16.72 -2.24
CA PHE A 12 -15.88 -17.52 -1.09
C PHE A 12 -17.15 -18.22 -0.56
N GLN A 13 -17.32 -19.50 -0.83
CA GLN A 13 -18.30 -20.30 -0.09
C GLN A 13 -17.69 -20.69 1.26
N VAL A 14 -18.12 -20.02 2.31
CA VAL A 14 -17.85 -20.43 3.69
C VAL A 14 -18.86 -21.52 4.04
N LEU A 15 -18.46 -22.78 3.90
CA LEU A 15 -19.22 -23.91 4.42
C LEU A 15 -18.84 -24.13 5.89
N CYS A 16 -19.76 -23.85 6.79
CA CYS A 16 -19.65 -24.22 8.21
C CYS A 16 -19.90 -25.69 8.38
N VAL A 17 -18.90 -26.47 8.80
CA VAL A 17 -19.08 -27.83 9.34
C VAL A 17 -19.05 -27.71 10.85
N SER A 18 -20.12 -28.24 11.45
CA SER A 18 -20.52 -28.09 12.83
C SER A 18 -19.73 -28.96 13.83
N ALA A 19 -19.78 -28.48 15.08
CA ALA A 19 -19.41 -29.08 16.37
C ALA A 19 -17.95 -28.89 16.81
N ALA A 20 -17.43 -27.66 16.70
CA ALA A 20 -16.31 -27.21 17.53
C ALA A 20 -16.85 -26.33 18.67
N LYS A 21 -16.14 -26.27 19.79
CA LYS A 21 -16.43 -25.37 20.93
C LYS A 21 -16.81 -23.98 20.41
N LYS A 22 -17.71 -23.29 21.12
CA LYS A 22 -18.16 -21.91 20.82
C LYS A 22 -17.03 -20.89 20.57
N ASP A 23 -15.79 -21.26 20.86
CA ASP A 23 -14.58 -20.42 20.79
C ASP A 23 -13.74 -20.67 19.53
N ASP A 24 -14.22 -21.43 18.54
CA ASP A 24 -13.45 -21.81 17.34
C ASP A 24 -14.36 -21.86 16.10
N ILE A 25 -13.94 -21.18 15.03
CA ILE A 25 -14.64 -21.17 13.74
C ILE A 25 -13.68 -21.65 12.65
N ALA A 26 -14.06 -22.70 11.93
CA ALA A 26 -13.31 -23.15 10.75
C ALA A 26 -13.54 -22.21 9.57
N ILE A 27 -12.44 -21.81 8.93
CA ILE A 27 -12.37 -21.01 7.71
C ILE A 27 -11.78 -21.91 6.63
N ILE A 28 -12.57 -22.20 5.59
CA ILE A 28 -12.12 -23.06 4.50
C ILE A 28 -11.82 -22.22 3.28
N ILE A 29 -10.57 -22.24 2.82
CA ILE A 29 -10.14 -21.60 1.59
C ILE A 29 -9.98 -22.68 0.53
N THR A 30 -10.53 -22.43 -0.65
CA THR A 30 -10.47 -23.37 -1.76
C THR A 30 -9.88 -22.68 -3.01
N ASN A 31 -8.80 -23.23 -3.53
CA ASN A 31 -8.35 -22.87 -4.87
C ASN A 31 -9.20 -23.62 -5.90
N THR A 32 -10.08 -22.91 -6.59
CA THR A 32 -10.96 -23.50 -7.61
C THR A 32 -10.31 -23.63 -8.99
N LEU A 33 -9.08 -23.11 -9.18
CA LEU A 33 -8.36 -23.16 -10.45
C LEU A 33 -7.66 -24.51 -10.66
N ALA A 34 -7.32 -24.78 -11.90
CA ALA A 34 -6.49 -25.92 -12.29
C ALA A 34 -4.98 -25.65 -12.16
N THR A 35 -4.58 -24.47 -11.67
CA THR A 35 -3.20 -24.05 -11.44
C THR A 35 -3.01 -23.66 -9.98
N SER A 36 -1.78 -23.67 -9.49
CA SER A 36 -1.44 -23.14 -8.17
C SER A 36 -1.73 -21.65 -8.10
N ARG A 37 -2.09 -21.17 -6.92
CA ARG A 37 -2.23 -19.73 -6.57
C ARG A 37 -1.13 -19.33 -5.62
N MET A 38 -0.50 -18.23 -5.93
CA MET A 38 0.47 -17.60 -5.02
C MET A 38 -0.24 -17.16 -3.72
N PRO A 39 0.51 -16.86 -2.65
CA PRO A 39 -0.07 -16.29 -1.45
C PRO A 39 -0.94 -15.07 -1.76
N GLU A 40 -2.15 -15.05 -1.21
CA GLU A 40 -3.12 -13.98 -1.43
C GLU A 40 -3.72 -13.52 -0.11
N MET A 41 -4.10 -12.24 -0.05
CA MET A 41 -4.78 -11.69 1.12
C MET A 41 -6.22 -12.22 1.19
N VAL A 42 -6.54 -12.86 2.29
CA VAL A 42 -7.89 -13.35 2.62
C VAL A 42 -8.58 -12.29 3.45
N GLU A 43 -9.79 -11.91 3.05
CA GLU A 43 -10.60 -10.93 3.74
C GLU A 43 -11.87 -11.60 4.31
N LEU A 44 -12.07 -11.45 5.59
CA LEU A 44 -13.26 -11.92 6.32
C LEU A 44 -14.03 -10.72 6.85
N SER A 45 -15.35 -10.81 6.93
CA SER A 45 -16.13 -9.83 7.67
C SER A 45 -15.84 -9.95 9.18
N GLU A 46 -15.25 -8.92 9.79
CA GLU A 46 -15.00 -8.90 11.24
C GLU A 46 -16.29 -9.11 12.03
N LYS A 47 -17.37 -8.45 11.60
CA LYS A 47 -18.70 -8.59 12.20
C LYS A 47 -19.20 -10.04 12.20
N GLU A 48 -19.03 -10.75 11.07
CA GLU A 48 -19.46 -12.15 10.95
C GLU A 48 -18.59 -13.09 11.78
N VAL A 49 -17.27 -12.85 11.81
CA VAL A 49 -16.35 -13.63 12.65
C VAL A 49 -16.75 -13.47 14.13
N ARG A 50 -16.95 -12.23 14.60
CA ARG A 50 -17.38 -11.94 15.98
C ARG A 50 -18.73 -12.56 16.30
N ARG A 51 -19.70 -12.41 15.42
CA ARG A 51 -21.04 -13.01 15.61
C ARG A 51 -20.96 -14.52 15.78
N LYS A 52 -20.14 -15.20 14.97
CA LYS A 52 -20.01 -16.66 15.04
C LYS A 52 -19.24 -17.14 16.28
N LEU A 53 -18.26 -16.35 16.75
CA LEU A 53 -17.54 -16.60 18.00
C LEU A 53 -18.34 -16.18 19.25
N GLU A 54 -19.53 -15.61 19.07
CA GLU A 54 -20.35 -15.05 20.17
C GLU A 54 -19.56 -14.00 21.00
N VAL A 55 -18.73 -13.19 20.32
CA VAL A 55 -17.90 -12.15 20.93
C VAL A 55 -18.59 -10.80 20.78
N ASN A 56 -19.09 -10.26 21.89
CA ASN A 56 -19.79 -8.97 21.92
C ASN A 56 -18.89 -7.81 22.33
N ASP A 57 -17.72 -8.09 22.86
CA ASP A 57 -16.74 -7.09 23.31
C ASP A 57 -15.84 -6.69 22.13
N ASP A 58 -15.87 -5.40 21.77
CA ASP A 58 -15.05 -4.87 20.66
C ASP A 58 -13.54 -4.96 20.94
N ASP A 59 -13.14 -5.02 22.20
CA ASP A 59 -11.74 -5.14 22.63
C ASP A 59 -11.26 -6.59 22.67
N ALA A 60 -12.16 -7.57 22.50
CA ALA A 60 -11.76 -8.96 22.49
C ALA A 60 -10.89 -9.29 21.28
N ASN A 61 -9.69 -9.80 21.56
CA ASN A 61 -8.76 -10.22 20.55
C ASN A 61 -9.22 -11.52 19.86
N ILE A 62 -9.09 -11.53 18.54
CA ILE A 62 -9.35 -12.68 17.70
C ILE A 62 -8.09 -12.99 16.93
N ILE A 63 -7.61 -14.21 17.01
CA ILE A 63 -6.48 -14.72 16.26
C ILE A 63 -6.95 -15.62 15.12
N ILE A 64 -6.08 -15.76 14.10
CA ILE A 64 -6.23 -16.77 13.05
C ILE A 64 -5.12 -17.81 13.26
N THR A 65 -5.48 -19.10 13.16
CA THR A 65 -4.52 -20.20 13.23
C THR A 65 -4.66 -21.10 11.99
N ASP A 66 -3.57 -21.81 11.67
CA ASP A 66 -3.63 -22.93 10.73
C ASP A 66 -4.34 -24.16 11.35
N ALA A 67 -4.40 -25.26 10.60
CA ALA A 67 -5.03 -26.50 11.02
C ALA A 67 -4.30 -27.16 12.21
N GLU A 68 -3.02 -26.89 12.38
CA GLU A 68 -2.19 -27.39 13.48
C GLU A 68 -2.28 -26.51 14.74
N GLY A 69 -3.02 -25.40 14.66
CA GLY A 69 -3.22 -24.46 15.77
C GLY A 69 -2.12 -23.41 15.91
N LYS A 70 -1.18 -23.32 14.97
CA LYS A 70 -0.16 -22.26 14.94
C LYS A 70 -0.81 -20.95 14.51
N GLU A 71 -0.56 -19.89 15.28
CA GLU A 71 -1.05 -18.56 14.99
C GLU A 71 -0.44 -18.00 13.70
N ILE A 72 -1.29 -17.36 12.89
CA ILE A 72 -0.93 -16.68 11.65
C ILE A 72 -1.19 -15.19 11.83
N PRO A 73 -0.27 -14.31 11.37
CA PRO A 73 -0.49 -12.88 11.41
C PRO A 73 -1.84 -12.50 10.80
N SER A 74 -2.62 -11.74 11.53
CA SER A 74 -3.90 -11.22 11.07
C SER A 74 -4.08 -9.78 11.53
N GLN A 75 -4.95 -9.04 10.83
CA GLN A 75 -5.19 -7.63 11.08
C GLN A 75 -6.67 -7.31 10.94
N LYS A 76 -7.23 -6.52 11.88
CA LYS A 76 -8.51 -5.84 11.70
C LYS A 76 -8.27 -4.58 10.89
N THR A 77 -9.12 -4.31 9.89
CA THR A 77 -9.00 -3.14 9.02
C THR A 77 -10.09 -2.11 9.33
N TYR A 78 -9.85 -0.85 8.90
CA TYR A 78 -10.76 0.27 9.14
C TYR A 78 -12.16 0.04 8.57
N ASP A 79 -12.27 -0.73 7.47
CA ASP A 79 -13.52 -1.04 6.78
C ASP A 79 -14.25 -2.28 7.35
N GLY A 80 -13.85 -2.71 8.54
CA GLY A 80 -14.53 -3.78 9.27
C GLY A 80 -14.25 -5.18 8.77
N LYS A 81 -13.07 -5.41 8.19
CA LYS A 81 -12.61 -6.73 7.81
C LYS A 81 -11.54 -7.25 8.78
N ARG A 82 -11.36 -8.55 8.81
CA ARG A 82 -10.18 -9.23 9.34
C ARG A 82 -9.45 -9.88 8.18
N ILE A 83 -8.18 -9.59 8.06
CA ILE A 83 -7.36 -10.09 6.96
C ILE A 83 -6.22 -10.96 7.47
N PHE A 84 -5.81 -11.91 6.64
CA PHE A 84 -4.59 -12.68 6.80
C PHE A 84 -4.05 -13.13 5.44
N LEU A 85 -2.75 -13.37 5.34
CA LEU A 85 -2.14 -13.84 4.11
C LEU A 85 -2.23 -15.37 4.03
N SER A 86 -2.91 -15.90 3.01
CA SER A 86 -2.89 -17.33 2.76
C SER A 86 -1.51 -17.77 2.27
N PRO A 87 -1.07 -18.99 2.56
CA PRO A 87 0.07 -19.58 1.86
C PRO A 87 -0.30 -19.88 0.40
N GLU A 88 0.70 -20.30 -0.39
CA GLU A 88 0.44 -20.87 -1.72
C GLU A 88 -0.54 -22.04 -1.61
N LEU A 89 -1.52 -22.07 -2.51
CA LEU A 89 -2.47 -23.16 -2.65
C LEU A 89 -2.26 -23.88 -3.98
N LYS A 90 -2.04 -25.18 -3.95
CA LYS A 90 -1.97 -26.02 -5.16
C LYS A 90 -3.29 -25.99 -5.93
N ALA A 91 -3.28 -26.48 -7.17
CA ALA A 91 -4.49 -26.64 -7.97
C ALA A 91 -5.53 -27.45 -7.21
N LYS A 92 -6.78 -26.95 -7.14
CA LYS A 92 -7.92 -27.59 -6.45
C LYS A 92 -7.73 -27.85 -4.96
N GLU A 93 -6.69 -27.32 -4.33
CA GLU A 93 -6.44 -27.50 -2.90
C GLU A 93 -7.49 -26.78 -2.06
N LYS A 94 -7.85 -27.45 -0.96
CA LYS A 94 -8.61 -26.87 0.16
C LYS A 94 -7.69 -26.79 1.36
N ARG A 95 -7.72 -25.65 2.07
CA ARG A 95 -6.97 -25.47 3.31
C ARG A 95 -7.88 -24.92 4.39
N ILE A 96 -7.70 -25.42 5.60
CA ILE A 96 -8.51 -25.05 6.75
C ILE A 96 -7.68 -24.15 7.66
N PHE A 97 -8.28 -23.06 8.09
CA PHE A 97 -7.80 -22.15 9.12
C PHE A 97 -8.88 -22.03 10.19
N HIS A 98 -8.52 -21.47 11.33
CA HIS A 98 -9.45 -21.28 12.43
C HIS A 98 -9.38 -19.83 12.92
N ALA A 99 -10.55 -19.23 13.21
CA ALA A 99 -10.61 -18.00 13.98
C ALA A 99 -10.99 -18.35 15.42
N ARG A 100 -10.23 -17.76 16.39
CA ARG A 100 -10.40 -18.07 17.82
C ARG A 100 -10.32 -16.80 18.65
N LYS A 101 -11.03 -16.80 19.79
CA LYS A 101 -10.85 -15.79 20.83
C LYS A 101 -9.56 -16.10 21.61
N ALA A 102 -8.52 -15.30 21.43
CA ALA A 102 -7.25 -15.41 22.16
C ALA A 102 -6.46 -14.11 22.08
N GLN A 103 -5.49 -13.94 22.96
CA GLN A 103 -4.54 -12.85 22.88
C GLN A 103 -3.67 -13.01 21.62
N SER A 104 -3.62 -11.96 20.80
CA SER A 104 -2.77 -11.93 19.61
C SER A 104 -1.31 -11.73 19.98
N SER A 105 -0.44 -12.39 19.25
CA SER A 105 1.00 -12.12 19.27
C SER A 105 1.31 -10.78 18.61
N ASP A 106 2.45 -10.19 18.95
CA ASP A 106 3.00 -9.06 18.22
C ASP A 106 3.66 -9.54 16.93
N TYR A 107 3.31 -8.91 15.82
CA TYR A 107 3.87 -9.25 14.51
C TYR A 107 4.75 -8.11 13.99
N ALA A 108 5.92 -8.47 13.49
CA ALA A 108 6.72 -7.52 12.72
C ALA A 108 5.93 -7.01 11.51
N PRO A 109 5.89 -5.69 11.28
CA PRO A 109 5.18 -5.14 10.15
C PRO A 109 5.83 -5.55 8.83
N ARG A 110 5.00 -5.92 7.85
CA ARG A 110 5.40 -6.20 6.47
C ARG A 110 4.95 -5.10 5.51
N VAL A 111 4.32 -4.08 6.04
CA VAL A 111 3.92 -2.86 5.33
C VAL A 111 4.29 -1.65 6.18
N PHE A 112 4.58 -0.54 5.52
CA PHE A 112 4.94 0.70 6.16
C PHE A 112 4.56 1.89 5.29
N GLY A 113 4.34 3.04 5.88
CA GLY A 113 4.17 4.30 5.15
C GLY A 113 4.03 5.47 6.09
N ARG A 114 4.60 6.58 5.67
CA ARG A 114 4.49 7.86 6.37
C ARG A 114 4.68 9.04 5.42
N ARG A 115 4.30 10.22 5.90
CA ARG A 115 4.69 11.47 5.28
C ARG A 115 6.14 11.79 5.62
N TYR A 116 6.87 12.35 4.64
CA TYR A 116 8.26 12.79 4.75
C TYR A 116 8.35 14.30 4.56
N PRO A 117 8.12 15.12 5.61
CA PRO A 117 8.23 16.57 5.53
C PRO A 117 9.62 17.02 5.08
N GLU A 118 10.64 16.27 5.48
CA GLU A 118 12.05 16.47 5.13
C GLU A 118 12.32 16.29 3.62
N ARG A 119 11.42 15.62 2.89
CA ARG A 119 11.50 15.37 1.45
C ARG A 119 10.28 15.93 0.72
N GLN A 120 10.09 17.24 0.78
CA GLN A 120 9.05 17.99 0.07
C GLN A 120 7.60 17.51 0.37
N ASP A 121 7.38 17.05 1.60
CA ASP A 121 6.11 16.48 2.06
C ASP A 121 5.65 15.25 1.26
N ASP A 122 6.57 14.48 0.68
CA ASP A 122 6.22 13.23 0.02
C ASP A 122 5.49 12.29 0.98
N PHE A 123 4.55 11.52 0.47
CA PHE A 123 4.02 10.35 1.15
C PHE A 123 4.61 9.11 0.49
N SER A 124 5.37 8.34 1.24
CA SER A 124 5.94 7.11 0.73
C SER A 124 5.50 5.92 1.55
N PHE A 125 5.28 4.81 0.88
CA PHE A 125 4.79 3.58 1.49
C PHE A 125 5.35 2.36 0.77
N GLU A 126 5.47 1.28 1.51
CA GLU A 126 6.06 0.05 1.02
C GLU A 126 5.44 -1.18 1.67
N ASN A 127 5.69 -2.30 1.04
CA ASN A 127 5.56 -3.61 1.65
C ASN A 127 6.85 -4.41 1.47
N ASP A 128 6.81 -5.69 1.76
CA ASP A 128 7.93 -6.61 1.61
C ASP A 128 8.30 -6.95 0.15
N ARG A 129 7.76 -6.24 -0.86
CA ARG A 129 8.03 -6.47 -2.30
C ARG A 129 8.39 -5.23 -3.09
N ILE A 130 7.74 -4.11 -2.77
CA ILE A 130 7.84 -2.89 -3.57
C ILE A 130 7.61 -1.67 -2.68
N ALA A 131 8.16 -0.51 -3.10
CA ALA A 131 7.85 0.75 -2.46
C ALA A 131 7.35 1.78 -3.48
N TYR A 132 6.55 2.71 -3.01
CA TYR A 132 5.93 3.78 -3.80
C TYR A 132 6.17 5.12 -3.14
N ARG A 133 6.22 6.17 -3.97
CA ARG A 133 6.27 7.56 -3.54
C ARG A 133 5.20 8.37 -4.24
N LEU A 134 4.46 9.14 -3.49
CA LEU A 134 3.57 10.19 -3.95
C LEU A 134 4.21 11.53 -3.64
N TYR A 135 4.35 12.35 -4.67
CA TYR A 135 4.94 13.68 -4.51
C TYR A 135 4.05 14.59 -3.68
N GLY A 136 4.66 15.27 -2.74
CA GLY A 136 3.98 16.10 -1.76
C GLY A 136 3.67 17.51 -2.24
N PRO A 137 2.89 18.27 -1.44
CA PRO A 137 2.48 19.64 -1.76
C PRO A 137 3.64 20.62 -2.00
N GLU A 138 4.80 20.41 -1.36
CA GLU A 138 5.97 21.27 -1.55
C GLU A 138 6.57 21.15 -2.96
N THR A 139 6.44 19.99 -3.60
CA THR A 139 6.81 19.78 -5.01
C THR A 139 5.95 20.69 -5.91
N GLN A 140 4.65 20.74 -5.65
CA GLN A 140 3.72 21.60 -6.38
C GLN A 140 4.06 23.09 -6.21
N LYS A 141 4.35 23.54 -4.98
CA LYS A 141 4.72 24.92 -4.68
C LYS A 141 5.97 25.38 -5.45
N LYS A 142 6.90 24.45 -5.71
CA LYS A 142 8.09 24.69 -6.53
C LYS A 142 7.81 24.70 -8.04
N GLY A 143 6.58 24.42 -8.46
CA GLY A 143 6.17 24.37 -9.86
C GLY A 143 6.57 23.11 -10.60
N GLU A 144 7.05 22.09 -9.89
CA GLU A 144 7.42 20.80 -10.49
C GLU A 144 6.16 20.02 -10.89
N LYS A 145 6.11 19.52 -12.13
CA LYS A 145 4.99 18.77 -12.68
C LYS A 145 5.25 17.27 -12.55
N LEU A 146 4.95 16.73 -11.38
CA LEU A 146 5.12 15.32 -11.04
C LEU A 146 3.77 14.77 -10.56
N TYR A 147 2.96 14.28 -11.50
CA TYR A 147 1.57 13.91 -11.22
C TYR A 147 1.40 12.46 -10.79
N GLY A 148 2.31 11.61 -11.24
CA GLY A 148 2.20 10.16 -11.07
C GLY A 148 2.80 9.66 -9.77
N TYR A 149 2.57 8.38 -9.52
CA TYR A 149 3.26 7.66 -8.46
C TYR A 149 4.64 7.25 -8.96
N ASP A 150 5.61 7.37 -8.10
CA ASP A 150 6.94 6.86 -8.27
C ASP A 150 7.05 5.48 -7.62
N LEU A 151 8.01 4.66 -8.05
CA LEU A 151 8.20 3.35 -7.48
C LEU A 151 9.69 3.04 -7.28
N PHE A 152 9.97 2.31 -6.21
CA PHE A 152 11.29 1.79 -5.88
C PHE A 152 11.26 0.27 -6.03
N ASN A 153 12.16 -0.26 -6.83
CA ASN A 153 12.38 -1.70 -6.89
C ASN A 153 13.12 -2.14 -5.63
N LYS A 154 12.64 -3.22 -5.02
CA LYS A 154 13.25 -3.82 -3.83
C LYS A 154 13.94 -5.14 -4.16
N ARG A 155 15.06 -5.38 -3.50
CA ARG A 155 15.79 -6.67 -3.54
C ARG A 155 15.78 -7.39 -2.19
N THR A 156 15.05 -6.82 -1.23
CA THR A 156 14.88 -7.36 0.13
C THR A 156 13.42 -7.33 0.52
N THR A 157 13.05 -8.16 1.47
CA THR A 157 11.73 -8.12 2.12
C THR A 157 11.67 -7.14 3.28
N ASP A 158 12.80 -6.56 3.69
CA ASP A 158 12.87 -5.57 4.75
C ASP A 158 12.14 -4.27 4.33
N LEU A 159 11.69 -3.52 5.30
CA LEU A 159 11.17 -2.17 5.10
C LEU A 159 12.37 -1.21 5.03
N ILE A 160 12.54 -0.49 3.92
CA ILE A 160 13.78 0.24 3.60
C ILE A 160 13.58 1.74 3.38
N LEU A 161 12.35 2.23 3.30
CA LEU A 161 12.09 3.63 2.92
C LEU A 161 12.71 4.63 3.91
N ASP A 162 12.59 4.39 5.22
CA ASP A 162 13.18 5.30 6.21
C ASP A 162 14.70 5.40 6.07
N GLU A 163 15.39 4.30 5.79
CA GLU A 163 16.83 4.28 5.54
C GLU A 163 17.18 5.04 4.27
N LEU A 164 16.52 4.75 3.15
CA LEU A 164 16.76 5.41 1.88
C LEU A 164 16.53 6.92 1.95
N TYR A 165 15.48 7.34 2.66
CA TYR A 165 15.20 8.77 2.84
C TYR A 165 16.17 9.43 3.82
N ALA A 166 16.59 8.74 4.88
CA ALA A 166 17.59 9.27 5.82
C ALA A 166 18.91 9.57 5.10
N ASP A 167 19.40 8.66 4.28
CA ASP A 167 20.61 8.85 3.49
C ASP A 167 20.45 10.02 2.50
N GLN A 168 19.36 10.03 1.75
CA GLN A 168 19.11 11.05 0.72
C GLN A 168 18.89 12.46 1.30
N THR A 169 18.41 12.57 2.54
CA THR A 169 18.13 13.86 3.20
C THR A 169 19.22 14.27 4.20
N ASP A 170 20.29 13.52 4.35
CA ASP A 170 21.39 13.85 5.25
C ASP A 170 22.03 15.20 4.88
N SER A 171 21.79 16.19 5.73
CA SER A 171 22.29 17.54 5.52
C SER A 171 23.81 17.64 5.52
N ASN A 172 24.51 16.75 6.23
CA ASN A 172 25.98 16.75 6.29
C ASN A 172 26.59 16.20 4.99
N MET A 173 25.95 15.17 4.42
CA MET A 173 26.33 14.67 3.10
C MET A 173 26.16 15.74 2.03
N TRP A 174 25.03 16.44 2.01
CA TRP A 174 24.79 17.54 1.07
C TRP A 174 25.71 18.74 1.28
N LYS A 175 26.01 19.12 2.52
CA LYS A 175 27.01 20.17 2.83
C LYS A 175 28.40 19.80 2.29
N THR A 176 28.80 18.54 2.48
CA THR A 176 30.07 18.03 1.99
C THR A 176 30.11 17.99 0.47
N PHE A 177 29.05 17.50 -0.17
CA PHE A 177 28.89 17.51 -1.63
C PHE A 177 29.05 18.91 -2.21
N ASN A 178 28.31 19.89 -1.66
CA ASN A 178 28.36 21.27 -2.12
C ASN A 178 29.76 21.91 -1.92
N ARG A 179 30.42 21.61 -0.80
CA ARG A 179 31.80 22.08 -0.54
C ARG A 179 32.79 21.51 -1.55
N LEU A 180 32.69 20.25 -1.91
CA LEU A 180 33.53 19.63 -2.94
C LEU A 180 33.27 20.26 -4.30
N LYS A 181 32.03 20.49 -4.69
CA LYS A 181 31.67 21.19 -5.93
C LYS A 181 32.25 22.61 -6.00
N GLN A 182 32.14 23.38 -4.92
CA GLN A 182 32.71 24.74 -4.83
C GLN A 182 34.24 24.78 -4.98
N LYS A 183 34.91 23.69 -4.56
CA LYS A 183 36.36 23.53 -4.71
C LYS A 183 36.81 22.99 -6.07
N GLY A 184 35.87 22.74 -6.99
CA GLY A 184 36.14 22.10 -8.29
C GLY A 184 36.46 20.61 -8.23
N MET A 185 36.29 19.95 -7.06
CA MET A 185 36.51 18.51 -6.83
C MET A 185 35.27 17.72 -7.31
N ASN A 186 35.08 17.76 -8.64
CA ASN A 186 33.82 17.19 -9.20
C ASN A 186 33.77 15.67 -9.15
N SER A 187 34.89 14.99 -9.30
CA SER A 187 34.97 13.53 -9.21
C SER A 187 34.60 13.02 -7.82
N GLU A 188 35.19 13.66 -6.80
CA GLU A 188 34.92 13.32 -5.39
C GLU A 188 33.50 13.67 -4.98
N ALA A 189 32.96 14.78 -5.45
CA ALA A 189 31.57 15.14 -5.24
C ALA A 189 30.63 14.11 -5.87
N THR A 190 30.92 13.67 -7.10
CA THR A 190 30.15 12.64 -7.78
C THR A 190 30.23 11.30 -7.03
N ALA A 191 31.43 10.88 -6.63
CA ALA A 191 31.62 9.64 -5.85
C ALA A 191 30.84 9.68 -4.52
N LEU A 192 30.89 10.82 -3.81
CA LEU A 192 30.11 11.01 -2.60
C LEU A 192 28.60 10.91 -2.87
N TYR A 193 28.09 11.62 -3.88
CA TYR A 193 26.68 11.55 -4.25
C TYR A 193 26.25 10.13 -4.59
N MET A 194 27.03 9.41 -5.37
CA MET A 194 26.74 8.01 -5.72
C MET A 194 26.69 7.10 -4.48
N ALA A 195 27.41 7.43 -3.42
CA ALA A 195 27.43 6.60 -2.19
C ALA A 195 26.14 6.71 -1.35
N PHE A 196 25.38 7.81 -1.46
CA PHE A 196 24.14 8.00 -0.69
C PHE A 196 22.88 8.19 -1.56
N CYS A 197 23.03 8.16 -2.87
CA CYS A 197 21.92 8.35 -3.79
C CYS A 197 21.04 7.12 -3.91
N TYR A 198 19.77 7.23 -3.58
CA TYR A 198 18.83 6.10 -3.69
C TYR A 198 18.46 5.72 -5.14
N HIS A 199 18.94 6.45 -6.16
CA HIS A 199 18.85 6.04 -7.56
C HIS A 199 19.91 5.00 -7.95
N ILE A 200 20.73 4.57 -7.01
CA ILE A 200 21.75 3.52 -7.17
C ILE A 200 21.40 2.40 -6.19
N ASP A 201 21.46 1.16 -6.69
CA ASP A 201 21.24 -0.01 -5.86
C ASP A 201 22.45 -0.30 -4.96
N HIS A 202 22.28 -0.06 -3.67
CA HIS A 202 23.25 -0.39 -2.63
C HIS A 202 22.98 -1.78 -2.01
N GLY A 203 22.32 -2.67 -2.74
CA GLY A 203 22.05 -4.05 -2.34
C GLY A 203 20.63 -4.31 -1.84
N LYS A 204 19.84 -3.27 -1.55
CA LYS A 204 18.45 -3.38 -1.07
C LYS A 204 17.40 -3.01 -2.11
N GLY A 205 17.82 -2.39 -3.19
CA GLY A 205 16.95 -1.84 -4.24
C GLY A 205 17.23 -0.37 -4.50
N MET A 206 16.44 0.25 -5.37
CA MET A 206 16.63 1.63 -5.80
C MET A 206 15.37 2.24 -6.39
N ASP A 207 15.34 3.59 -6.43
CA ASP A 207 14.46 4.37 -7.30
C ASP A 207 15.04 4.38 -8.72
N CYS A 208 14.49 3.56 -9.60
CA CYS A 208 14.91 3.48 -11.01
C CYS A 208 13.84 4.01 -11.98
N TYR A 209 12.76 4.58 -11.47
CA TYR A 209 11.62 5.02 -12.26
C TYR A 209 11.55 6.54 -12.33
N LYS A 210 11.48 7.10 -13.54
CA LYS A 210 11.37 8.54 -13.76
C LYS A 210 9.92 8.90 -14.13
N VAL A 211 9.19 9.48 -13.20
CA VAL A 211 7.79 9.88 -13.40
C VAL A 211 7.65 11.02 -14.42
N GLY A 212 8.33 12.14 -14.22
CA GLY A 212 8.14 13.34 -15.03
C GLY A 212 6.68 13.84 -15.02
N PRO A 213 6.27 14.63 -16.03
CA PRO A 213 4.89 15.15 -16.13
C PRO A 213 3.94 14.10 -16.73
N THR A 214 3.91 12.90 -16.16
CA THR A 214 3.11 11.76 -16.62
C THR A 214 2.24 11.21 -15.49
N LEU A 215 1.43 10.20 -15.81
CA LEU A 215 0.62 9.49 -14.82
C LEU A 215 1.43 8.50 -13.97
N GLY A 216 2.71 8.30 -14.25
CA GLY A 216 3.60 7.44 -13.49
C GLY A 216 3.09 6.02 -13.33
N ALA A 217 3.39 5.41 -12.19
CA ALA A 217 3.03 4.02 -11.88
C ALA A 217 1.64 3.93 -11.22
N GLY A 218 0.60 4.47 -11.85
CA GLY A 218 -0.76 4.13 -11.48
C GLY A 218 -1.67 5.26 -11.00
N THR A 219 -1.28 6.53 -11.15
CA THR A 219 -2.25 7.61 -10.92
C THR A 219 -3.30 7.66 -12.05
N ASN A 220 -4.44 8.23 -11.75
CA ASN A 220 -5.55 8.44 -12.69
C ASN A 220 -5.62 9.90 -13.13
N ALA A 221 -6.29 10.16 -14.25
CA ALA A 221 -6.61 11.49 -14.74
C ALA A 221 -8.00 11.48 -15.40
N LEU A 222 -8.61 12.67 -15.52
CA LEU A 222 -9.83 12.85 -16.29
C LEU A 222 -9.48 13.21 -17.73
N ILE A 223 -10.24 12.67 -18.67
CA ILE A 223 -10.14 12.99 -20.09
C ILE A 223 -11.32 13.89 -20.46
N SER A 224 -11.02 15.00 -21.10
CA SER A 224 -12.00 15.95 -21.59
C SER A 224 -11.74 16.29 -23.07
N PRO A 225 -12.63 17.01 -23.76
CA PRO A 225 -12.38 17.49 -25.11
C PRO A 225 -11.11 18.33 -25.26
N SER A 226 -10.71 19.08 -24.24
CA SER A 226 -9.47 19.86 -24.23
C SER A 226 -8.21 19.04 -23.88
N GLY A 227 -8.35 17.76 -23.59
CA GLY A 227 -7.24 16.85 -23.31
C GLY A 227 -7.28 16.22 -21.92
N ILE A 228 -6.10 15.82 -21.43
CA ILE A 228 -5.95 15.17 -20.13
C ILE A 228 -5.87 16.22 -19.03
N SER A 229 -6.79 16.15 -18.08
CA SER A 229 -6.72 16.93 -16.83
C SER A 229 -5.99 16.12 -15.77
N TYR A 230 -4.72 16.42 -15.60
CA TYR A 230 -3.88 15.76 -14.59
C TYR A 230 -4.28 16.22 -13.18
N PRO A 231 -4.39 15.28 -12.22
CA PRO A 231 -4.37 15.64 -10.83
C PRO A 231 -2.96 16.17 -10.51
N TRP A 232 -2.84 17.09 -9.55
CA TRP A 232 -1.48 17.47 -9.15
C TRP A 232 -0.97 16.53 -8.04
N CYS A 233 -0.68 17.03 -6.83
CA CYS A 233 -0.39 16.21 -5.68
C CYS A 233 -1.57 16.24 -4.71
N TYR A 234 -1.58 15.35 -3.73
CA TYR A 234 -2.55 15.39 -2.65
C TYR A 234 -2.40 16.70 -1.84
N THR A 235 -3.48 17.17 -1.26
CA THR A 235 -3.53 18.34 -0.37
C THR A 235 -3.58 17.93 1.10
N ASP A 236 -4.18 16.78 1.38
CA ASP A 236 -4.26 16.19 2.72
C ASP A 236 -4.27 14.68 2.65
N LEU A 237 -3.91 14.02 3.75
CA LEU A 237 -3.90 12.57 3.87
C LEU A 237 -4.24 12.10 5.27
N GLU A 238 -4.86 10.91 5.33
CA GLU A 238 -5.11 10.18 6.57
C GLU A 238 -4.76 8.70 6.39
N ILE A 239 -3.96 8.15 7.31
CA ILE A 239 -3.68 6.71 7.32
C ILE A 239 -4.82 6.01 8.06
N LEU A 240 -5.59 5.19 7.33
CA LEU A 240 -6.75 4.46 7.83
C LEU A 240 -6.37 3.10 8.44
N ASP A 241 -5.40 2.41 7.85
CA ASP A 241 -4.80 1.20 8.40
C ASP A 241 -3.30 1.33 8.48
N ARG A 242 -2.74 0.95 9.62
CA ARG A 242 -1.31 0.85 9.87
C ARG A 242 -1.04 -0.44 10.61
N GLY A 243 -1.19 -1.54 9.92
CA GLY A 243 -1.05 -2.85 10.56
C GLY A 243 0.09 -3.67 9.97
N PRO A 244 0.30 -4.91 10.45
CA PRO A 244 1.41 -5.73 9.98
C PRO A 244 1.24 -6.20 8.53
N LEU A 245 0.01 -6.24 8.00
CA LEU A 245 -0.29 -6.86 6.71
C LEU A 245 -0.84 -5.89 5.66
N ARG A 246 -1.50 -4.81 6.09
CA ARG A 246 -2.13 -3.82 5.20
C ARG A 246 -1.88 -2.41 5.70
N LEU A 247 -1.50 -1.55 4.77
CA LEU A 247 -1.54 -0.11 4.94
C LEU A 247 -2.61 0.44 3.99
N THR A 248 -3.50 1.27 4.53
CA THR A 248 -4.51 2.00 3.77
C THR A 248 -4.39 3.48 4.05
N VAL A 249 -4.36 4.30 3.02
CA VAL A 249 -4.30 5.76 3.12
C VAL A 249 -5.41 6.40 2.31
N ARG A 250 -6.10 7.37 2.90
CA ARG A 250 -6.98 8.29 2.20
C ARG A 250 -6.19 9.53 1.81
N LEU A 251 -6.36 9.96 0.56
CA LEU A 251 -5.71 11.12 -0.01
C LEU A 251 -6.77 12.05 -0.57
N ASP A 252 -6.74 13.30 -0.19
CA ASP A 252 -7.58 14.36 -0.74
C ASP A 252 -6.74 15.20 -1.71
N TYR A 253 -7.23 15.35 -2.95
CA TYR A 253 -6.54 16.10 -4.01
C TYR A 253 -7.12 17.51 -4.21
N GLY A 254 -8.03 17.91 -3.30
CA GLY A 254 -8.70 19.20 -3.39
C GLY A 254 -9.65 19.28 -4.58
N THR A 255 -9.96 20.52 -4.96
CA THR A 255 -10.88 20.81 -6.07
C THR A 255 -10.14 21.47 -7.22
N ARG A 256 -10.36 21.00 -8.45
CA ARG A 256 -9.84 21.62 -9.68
C ARG A 256 -10.96 21.88 -10.69
N LEU A 257 -10.70 22.76 -11.64
CA LEU A 257 -11.61 23.00 -12.76
C LEU A 257 -11.30 22.03 -13.90
N VAL A 258 -12.31 21.33 -14.38
CA VAL A 258 -12.26 20.49 -15.57
C VAL A 258 -13.42 20.94 -16.49
N GLU A 259 -13.09 21.52 -17.64
CA GLU A 259 -14.08 22.11 -18.56
C GLU A 259 -15.07 23.09 -17.87
N GLY A 260 -14.55 23.91 -16.96
CA GLY A 260 -15.38 24.86 -16.20
C GLY A 260 -16.17 24.26 -15.04
N VAL A 261 -16.15 22.96 -14.86
CA VAL A 261 -16.81 22.26 -13.75
C VAL A 261 -15.83 22.07 -12.60
N LYS A 262 -16.22 22.43 -11.38
CA LYS A 262 -15.45 22.12 -10.18
C LYS A 262 -15.53 20.61 -9.89
N VAL A 263 -14.40 19.96 -9.80
CA VAL A 263 -14.31 18.52 -9.49
C VAL A 263 -13.38 18.35 -8.29
N ALA A 264 -13.90 17.76 -7.22
CA ALA A 264 -13.08 17.29 -6.11
C ALA A 264 -12.73 15.81 -6.31
N GLU A 265 -11.54 15.44 -5.88
CA GLU A 265 -11.04 14.08 -6.03
C GLU A 265 -10.51 13.58 -4.69
N GLN A 266 -10.92 12.36 -4.32
CA GLN A 266 -10.42 11.64 -3.17
C GLN A 266 -10.00 10.24 -3.62
N ARG A 267 -8.90 9.74 -3.05
CA ARG A 267 -8.40 8.38 -3.30
C ARG A 267 -8.23 7.62 -2.01
N ILE A 268 -8.49 6.33 -2.07
CA ILE A 268 -8.09 5.37 -1.05
C ILE A 268 -7.11 4.41 -1.69
N LEU A 269 -5.87 4.43 -1.22
CA LEU A 269 -4.83 3.51 -1.67
C LEU A 269 -4.61 2.44 -0.62
N THR A 270 -4.55 1.20 -1.05
CA THR A 270 -4.30 0.04 -0.19
C THR A 270 -3.14 -0.77 -0.74
N ILE A 271 -2.15 -1.05 0.10
CA ILE A 271 -1.06 -1.97 -0.19
C ILE A 271 -1.06 -3.11 0.83
N ASP A 272 -0.96 -4.34 0.33
CA ASP A 272 -0.94 -5.56 1.12
C ASP A 272 0.44 -6.19 1.13
N ALA A 273 0.80 -6.82 2.24
CA ALA A 273 1.98 -7.69 2.32
C ALA A 273 1.92 -8.77 1.23
N GLY A 274 3.06 -9.03 0.59
CA GLY A 274 3.17 -10.05 -0.45
C GLY A 274 2.66 -9.63 -1.84
N SER A 275 2.09 -8.44 -2.02
CA SER A 275 1.58 -7.93 -3.30
C SER A 275 2.57 -6.98 -3.97
N ASN A 276 2.68 -7.05 -5.29
CA ASN A 276 3.35 -6.03 -6.09
C ASN A 276 2.38 -4.92 -6.57
N MET A 277 1.10 -5.02 -6.22
CA MET A 277 0.04 -4.14 -6.70
C MET A 277 -0.50 -3.27 -5.58
N VAL A 278 -0.85 -2.05 -5.91
CA VAL A 278 -1.63 -1.15 -5.07
C VAL A 278 -3.05 -1.10 -5.59
N LYS A 279 -4.02 -1.30 -4.71
CA LYS A 279 -5.42 -1.05 -5.02
C LYS A 279 -5.68 0.44 -4.85
N ALA A 280 -6.30 1.07 -5.85
CA ALA A 280 -6.73 2.46 -5.80
C ALA A 280 -8.25 2.53 -6.00
N GLU A 281 -8.95 3.12 -5.05
CA GLU A 281 -10.34 3.53 -5.18
C GLU A 281 -10.36 5.05 -5.36
N VAL A 282 -10.96 5.51 -6.46
CA VAL A 282 -10.95 6.94 -6.81
C VAL A 282 -12.39 7.45 -6.88
N ASN A 283 -12.67 8.46 -6.07
CA ASN A 283 -13.97 9.10 -6.00
C ASN A 283 -13.88 10.52 -6.52
N TYR A 284 -14.75 10.85 -7.48
CA TYR A 284 -14.93 12.20 -7.99
C TYR A 284 -16.28 12.75 -7.53
N THR A 285 -16.27 13.96 -7.05
CA THR A 285 -17.50 14.70 -6.72
C THR A 285 -17.50 16.07 -7.38
N THR A 286 -18.69 16.51 -7.79
CA THR A 286 -18.92 17.89 -8.23
C THR A 286 -19.55 18.64 -7.07
N PRO A 287 -18.78 19.48 -6.31
CA PRO A 287 -19.35 20.23 -5.20
C PRO A 287 -20.52 21.11 -5.71
N LYS A 288 -21.64 21.07 -5.01
CA LYS A 288 -22.76 21.98 -5.32
C LYS A 288 -22.25 23.42 -5.19
N ALA A 289 -22.65 24.27 -6.15
CA ALA A 289 -22.44 25.70 -5.98
C ALA A 289 -23.18 26.14 -4.70
N THR A 290 -22.45 26.67 -3.74
CA THR A 290 -23.00 27.30 -2.54
C THR A 290 -23.43 28.69 -2.85
#